data_46805edc92e1f755467b47b9e4865bd3
#
_entry.id   46805edc92e1f755467b47b9e4865bd3
#
_cell.length_a   1.000
_cell.length_b   1.000
_cell.length_c   1.000
_cell.angle_alpha   90.00
_cell.angle_beta   90.00
_cell.angle_gamma   90.00
#
_symmetry.space_group_name_H-M   'P 1'
#
loop_
_entity.id
_entity.type
_entity.pdbx_description
1 polymer ?
#
loop_
_entity_poly.entity_id
_entity_poly.type
_entity_poly.pdbx_seq_one_letter_code
_entity_poly.pdbx_strand_id
1 'polypeptide(L)'
;MRKLISINRSILILTIGLLPLFSVGQNILNSGQVHGNFQLDAQYYLEDSTIGAPDVPEKIGMNAFANLIYTNKNFEAGVRYESYLNPLQGYDTRYTGSGFAYRYAKYSKDKFEITVGNFYEQFGSGLIFRAYEERNLGYDNAVDGIRVKYSPFEGVTFKGIIGNQRFFWEKSEGIVRGLDGEINLNTLIKKFNDKKTKVILGGSFVSKYQSDQDPICELPENVGSYAGRLNVSRGKINVYTEYAYKINDPSTVNGFIYKPGESLLIETSYTQKGLGISLAAKRIDNMNYRTDRAETGTSLNINYLPSLTKLHTYSLSAIYPYATQANGELGLSGSLIYKIKKGSAIGGKYGTTIAFNYSVVNSIDKTAINDSTTIGQKGTLGYESDFFKVGDRKYFEDFNIEVTKKFNKKIKGVFSWVNLMYDIEMNQGHANQPNVYANIAIADVTYKLKNRKSLRLEAQHLSTHQDEKNWALGLLEFNTKHWFFALMDQYNYGNDDTKKQIHYYTLSLGYNRNTSRIALSYGKLREGILCIGGVCRAVPASNGLTLSITSSF
;
A
#
# COMPACT_ATOMS: atom_id res chain seq x y z
N MET A 1 -35.47 1.59 21.93
CA MET A 1 -35.20 3.00 21.50
C MET A 1 -34.58 3.94 22.54
N ARG A 2 -34.76 3.80 23.86
CA ARG A 2 -34.17 4.73 24.85
C ARG A 2 -32.72 4.47 25.27
N LYS A 3 -32.12 3.29 25.04
CA LYS A 3 -30.71 2.98 25.36
C LYS A 3 -29.70 3.41 24.29
N LEU A 4 -30.12 3.58 23.04
CA LEU A 4 -29.26 4.03 21.92
C LEU A 4 -28.93 5.54 21.95
N ILE A 5 -29.71 6.35 22.67
CA ILE A 5 -29.56 7.81 22.68
C ILE A 5 -28.57 8.30 23.76
N SER A 6 -28.25 7.47 24.77
CA SER A 6 -27.40 7.91 25.89
C SER A 6 -25.89 7.84 25.60
N ILE A 7 -25.42 6.90 24.76
CA ILE A 7 -24.01 6.76 24.42
C ILE A 7 -23.58 7.85 23.41
N ASN A 8 -24.50 8.30 22.55
CA ASN A 8 -24.20 9.29 21.51
C ASN A 8 -24.03 10.73 22.01
N ARG A 9 -24.56 11.11 23.16
CA ARG A 9 -24.41 12.50 23.66
C ARG A 9 -23.00 12.77 24.20
N SER A 10 -22.35 11.81 24.82
CA SER A 10 -21.01 11.99 25.40
C SER A 10 -19.92 12.03 24.33
N ILE A 11 -20.05 11.26 23.25
CA ILE A 11 -19.09 11.23 22.13
C ILE A 11 -19.23 12.48 21.26
N LEU A 12 -20.46 12.92 20.98
CA LEU A 12 -20.72 14.13 20.19
C LEU A 12 -20.31 15.40 20.94
N ILE A 13 -20.48 15.45 22.27
CA ILE A 13 -20.03 16.56 23.11
C ILE A 13 -18.51 16.57 23.22
N LEU A 14 -17.83 15.42 23.24
CA LEU A 14 -16.37 15.35 23.27
C LEU A 14 -15.74 15.82 21.94
N THR A 15 -16.36 15.49 20.79
CA THR A 15 -15.89 15.92 19.47
C THR A 15 -16.16 17.39 19.18
N ILE A 16 -17.28 17.94 19.63
CA ILE A 16 -17.64 19.36 19.42
C ILE A 16 -16.96 20.26 20.47
N GLY A 17 -16.72 19.76 21.67
CA GLY A 17 -16.03 20.50 22.74
C GLY A 17 -14.51 20.62 22.57
N LEU A 18 -13.88 19.74 21.78
CA LEU A 18 -12.43 19.78 21.52
C LEU A 18 -12.05 20.74 20.39
N LEU A 19 -12.95 21.06 19.47
CA LEU A 19 -12.65 21.95 18.34
C LEU A 19 -12.24 23.40 18.71
N PRO A 20 -12.77 24.06 19.76
CA PRO A 20 -12.31 25.39 20.17
C PRO A 20 -11.10 25.40 21.10
N LEU A 21 -10.76 24.27 21.75
CA LEU A 21 -9.62 24.22 22.69
C LEU A 21 -8.25 24.22 21.99
N PHE A 22 -8.20 23.81 20.73
CA PHE A 22 -6.95 23.71 19.97
C PHE A 22 -6.41 25.05 19.46
N SER A 23 -7.25 26.09 19.35
CA SER A 23 -6.78 27.44 18.98
C SER A 23 -6.11 28.19 20.12
N VAL A 24 -6.28 27.73 21.38
CA VAL A 24 -5.68 28.36 22.57
C VAL A 24 -4.39 27.66 22.99
N GLY A 25 -4.15 26.43 22.58
CA GLY A 25 -3.00 25.62 23.00
C GLY A 25 -1.63 26.12 22.52
N GLN A 26 -1.57 26.92 21.48
CA GLN A 26 -0.29 27.44 20.97
C GLN A 26 0.39 28.46 21.89
N ASN A 27 -0.34 29.08 22.80
CA ASN A 27 0.20 30.08 23.75
C ASN A 27 0.60 29.53 25.14
N ILE A 28 0.29 28.27 25.43
CA ILE A 28 0.50 27.70 26.79
C ILE A 28 1.91 27.10 26.93
N LEU A 29 2.56 26.74 25.82
CA LEU A 29 3.91 26.15 25.83
C LEU A 29 4.92 27.16 25.28
N ASN A 30 5.46 27.99 26.16
CA ASN A 30 6.34 29.15 25.85
C ASN A 30 7.60 28.86 24.96
N SER A 31 7.77 27.65 24.39
CA SER A 31 8.94 27.33 23.58
C SER A 31 8.73 26.17 22.57
N GLY A 32 7.55 25.58 22.47
CA GLY A 32 7.26 24.46 21.55
C GLY A 32 6.05 24.70 20.65
N GLN A 33 5.92 23.88 19.61
CA GLN A 33 4.78 23.89 18.70
C GLN A 33 3.99 22.58 18.85
N VAL A 34 2.67 22.69 18.87
CA VAL A 34 1.76 21.55 18.85
C VAL A 34 1.03 21.55 17.52
N HIS A 35 1.01 20.42 16.85
CA HIS A 35 0.23 20.19 15.64
C HIS A 35 -0.33 18.78 15.64
N GLY A 36 -1.33 18.56 14.81
CA GLY A 36 -1.97 17.27 14.77
C GLY A 36 -2.95 17.12 13.63
N ASN A 37 -3.53 15.93 13.55
CA ASN A 37 -4.59 15.64 12.61
C ASN A 37 -5.63 14.71 13.24
N PHE A 38 -6.83 14.77 12.68
CA PHE A 38 -7.96 13.92 13.01
C PHE A 38 -8.51 13.30 11.74
N GLN A 39 -8.83 12.02 11.78
CA GLN A 39 -9.55 11.29 10.74
C GLN A 39 -10.65 10.46 11.39
N LEU A 40 -11.82 10.45 10.80
CA LEU A 40 -12.94 9.58 11.16
C LEU A 40 -13.59 9.08 9.88
N ASP A 41 -13.73 7.77 9.78
CA ASP A 41 -14.50 7.09 8.74
C ASP A 41 -15.56 6.25 9.45
N ALA A 42 -16.83 6.49 9.15
CA ALA A 42 -17.96 5.79 9.73
C ALA A 42 -18.92 5.36 8.63
N GLN A 43 -19.52 4.18 8.79
CA GLN A 43 -20.52 3.66 7.86
C GLN A 43 -21.74 3.13 8.63
N TYR A 44 -22.92 3.54 8.19
CA TYR A 44 -24.19 2.95 8.59
C TYR A 44 -24.59 1.91 7.56
N TYR A 45 -24.68 0.65 7.98
CA TYR A 45 -24.91 -0.49 7.11
C TYR A 45 -26.40 -0.79 6.96
N LEU A 46 -26.80 -1.02 5.71
CA LEU A 46 -28.11 -1.52 5.32
C LEU A 46 -27.92 -2.91 4.69
N GLU A 47 -28.72 -3.88 5.09
CA GLU A 47 -28.78 -5.17 4.42
C GLU A 47 -29.22 -4.99 2.96
N ASP A 48 -28.56 -5.71 2.06
CA ASP A 48 -28.92 -5.76 0.64
C ASP A 48 -28.55 -7.13 0.06
N SER A 49 -29.49 -8.03 0.07
CA SER A 49 -29.32 -9.39 -0.44
C SER A 49 -29.02 -9.45 -1.94
N THR A 50 -29.36 -8.40 -2.71
CA THR A 50 -29.11 -8.37 -4.15
C THR A 50 -27.62 -8.27 -4.48
N ILE A 51 -26.84 -7.62 -3.63
CA ILE A 51 -25.39 -7.48 -3.78
C ILE A 51 -24.58 -8.37 -2.81
N GLY A 52 -25.27 -9.20 -2.01
CA GLY A 52 -24.62 -10.00 -0.98
C GLY A 52 -24.17 -9.20 0.25
N ALA A 53 -24.66 -7.96 0.44
CA ALA A 53 -24.36 -7.19 1.65
C ALA A 53 -25.11 -7.77 2.85
N PRO A 54 -24.40 -8.31 3.87
CA PRO A 54 -25.02 -8.99 4.98
C PRO A 54 -25.75 -8.03 5.93
N ASP A 55 -26.67 -8.57 6.71
CA ASP A 55 -27.14 -7.88 7.90
C ASP A 55 -26.01 -7.79 8.93
N VAL A 56 -25.60 -6.59 9.25
CA VAL A 56 -24.56 -6.32 10.26
C VAL A 56 -25.26 -6.06 11.59
N PRO A 57 -25.02 -6.88 12.64
CA PRO A 57 -25.69 -6.72 13.93
C PRO A 57 -25.52 -5.31 14.51
N GLU A 58 -24.32 -4.79 14.43
CA GLU A 58 -24.00 -3.41 14.80
C GLU A 58 -24.05 -2.53 13.54
N LYS A 59 -25.18 -1.88 13.32
CA LYS A 59 -25.45 -1.08 12.11
C LYS A 59 -24.44 0.03 11.82
N ILE A 60 -23.57 0.39 12.76
CA ILE A 60 -22.55 1.43 12.60
C ILE A 60 -21.18 0.85 12.83
N GLY A 61 -20.33 0.88 11.79
CA GLY A 61 -18.89 0.69 11.89
C GLY A 61 -18.17 2.03 11.91
N MET A 62 -17.04 2.13 12.62
CA MET A 62 -16.28 3.37 12.74
C MET A 62 -14.80 3.13 13.01
N ASN A 63 -13.94 3.77 12.22
CA ASN A 63 -12.51 3.86 12.46
C ASN A 63 -12.14 5.34 12.64
N ALA A 64 -11.51 5.69 13.76
CA ALA A 64 -11.11 7.06 14.05
C ALA A 64 -9.66 7.14 14.57
N PHE A 65 -8.97 8.21 14.17
CA PHE A 65 -7.57 8.46 14.50
C PHE A 65 -7.39 9.93 14.91
N ALA A 66 -6.74 10.16 16.03
CA ALA A 66 -6.34 11.50 16.47
C ALA A 66 -4.85 11.50 16.80
N ASN A 67 -4.06 12.20 16.00
CA ASN A 67 -2.62 12.36 16.21
C ASN A 67 -2.34 13.73 16.83
N LEU A 68 -1.48 13.75 17.83
CA LEU A 68 -0.95 14.96 18.46
C LEU A 68 0.57 14.88 18.51
N ILE A 69 1.26 15.89 18.00
CA ILE A 69 2.71 15.96 17.95
C ILE A 69 3.15 17.28 18.58
N TYR A 70 4.08 17.19 19.51
CA TYR A 70 4.77 18.31 20.13
C TYR A 70 6.21 18.37 19.68
N THR A 71 6.67 19.54 19.24
CA THR A 71 8.06 19.77 18.82
C THR A 71 8.65 20.94 19.59
N ASN A 72 9.87 20.77 20.10
CA ASN A 72 10.63 21.82 20.77
C ASN A 72 12.13 21.63 20.50
N LYS A 73 12.73 22.49 19.67
CA LYS A 73 14.13 22.41 19.28
C LYS A 73 14.49 21.01 18.74
N ASN A 74 15.30 20.29 19.51
CA ASN A 74 15.82 18.96 19.16
C ASN A 74 14.89 17.81 19.63
N PHE A 75 13.82 18.13 20.34
CA PHE A 75 12.89 17.16 20.91
C PHE A 75 11.56 17.15 20.16
N GLU A 76 11.05 15.95 19.90
CA GLU A 76 9.72 15.70 19.36
C GLU A 76 9.07 14.57 20.14
N ALA A 77 7.80 14.70 20.48
CA ALA A 77 7.02 13.62 21.06
C ALA A 77 5.65 13.57 20.38
N GLY A 78 5.14 12.36 20.19
CA GLY A 78 3.85 12.17 19.55
C GLY A 78 3.03 11.09 20.21
N VAL A 79 1.71 11.26 20.13
CA VAL A 79 0.72 10.26 20.55
C VAL A 79 -0.36 10.14 19.48
N ARG A 80 -0.88 8.92 19.30
CA ARG A 80 -2.05 8.65 18.46
C ARG A 80 -3.07 7.88 19.27
N TYR A 81 -4.24 8.44 19.38
CA TYR A 81 -5.43 7.78 19.90
C TYR A 81 -6.21 7.19 18.72
N GLU A 82 -6.57 5.93 18.82
CA GLU A 82 -7.37 5.22 17.85
C GLU A 82 -8.66 4.72 18.49
N SER A 83 -9.71 4.61 17.69
CA SER A 83 -10.99 4.06 18.12
C SER A 83 -11.64 3.31 16.98
N TYR A 84 -11.87 2.03 17.20
CA TYR A 84 -12.58 1.12 16.30
C TYR A 84 -13.81 0.59 17.08
N LEU A 85 -14.85 1.40 17.10
CA LEU A 85 -16.12 1.00 17.70
C LEU A 85 -16.92 0.25 16.65
N ASN A 86 -16.78 -1.09 16.63
CA ASN A 86 -17.10 -1.98 15.54
C ASN A 86 -16.30 -1.55 14.28
N PRO A 87 -15.13 -2.13 14.02
CA PRO A 87 -14.32 -1.78 12.85
C PRO A 87 -15.17 -1.81 11.58
N LEU A 88 -14.86 -0.94 10.61
CA LEU A 88 -15.48 -0.99 9.29
C LEU A 88 -15.32 -2.38 8.68
N GLN A 89 -16.33 -2.86 7.96
CA GLN A 89 -16.29 -4.18 7.33
C GLN A 89 -15.02 -4.38 6.48
N GLY A 90 -14.46 -5.59 6.54
CA GLY A 90 -13.20 -5.96 5.90
C GLY A 90 -11.95 -5.57 6.70
N TYR A 91 -12.07 -4.86 7.82
CA TYR A 91 -11.00 -4.76 8.81
C TYR A 91 -11.05 -5.93 9.78
N ASP A 92 -9.89 -6.31 10.30
CA ASP A 92 -9.81 -7.39 11.29
C ASP A 92 -10.56 -6.99 12.58
N THR A 93 -11.40 -7.87 13.08
CA THR A 93 -12.21 -7.63 14.29
C THR A 93 -11.36 -7.49 15.55
N ARG A 94 -10.11 -7.97 15.54
CA ARG A 94 -9.13 -7.78 16.63
C ARG A 94 -8.78 -6.32 16.88
N TYR A 95 -9.09 -5.41 15.94
CA TYR A 95 -9.01 -3.96 16.18
C TYR A 95 -10.09 -3.41 17.10
N THR A 96 -11.19 -4.13 17.38
CA THR A 96 -12.29 -3.62 18.21
C THR A 96 -11.77 -3.07 19.53
N GLY A 97 -12.04 -1.77 19.79
CA GLY A 97 -11.59 -1.08 20.99
C GLY A 97 -11.16 0.35 20.75
N SER A 98 -10.56 0.95 21.74
CA SER A 98 -10.01 2.30 21.66
C SER A 98 -8.85 2.48 22.64
N GLY A 99 -7.88 3.32 22.27
CA GLY A 99 -6.74 3.59 23.15
C GLY A 99 -5.60 4.34 22.45
N PHE A 100 -4.49 4.51 23.17
CA PHE A 100 -3.26 5.10 22.63
C PHE A 100 -2.41 4.00 21.96
N ALA A 101 -2.63 3.81 20.67
CA ALA A 101 -2.00 2.74 19.90
C ALA A 101 -0.57 3.06 19.44
N TYR A 102 -0.20 4.33 19.39
CA TYR A 102 1.11 4.79 18.94
C TYR A 102 1.59 5.95 19.81
N ARG A 103 2.79 5.86 20.36
CA ARG A 103 3.42 6.87 21.19
C ARG A 103 4.93 6.83 21.08
N TYR A 104 5.58 7.98 20.99
CA TYR A 104 7.03 8.05 20.90
C TYR A 104 7.59 9.34 21.48
N ALA A 105 8.88 9.29 21.79
CA ALA A 105 9.74 10.44 22.06
C ALA A 105 10.99 10.32 21.17
N LYS A 106 11.36 11.43 20.51
CA LYS A 106 12.50 11.52 19.61
C LYS A 106 13.39 12.70 20.00
N TYR A 107 14.67 12.46 20.04
CA TYR A 107 15.69 13.48 20.20
C TYR A 107 16.65 13.45 19.01
N SER A 108 16.86 14.61 18.37
CA SER A 108 17.71 14.76 17.20
C SER A 108 18.68 15.90 17.43
N LYS A 109 19.99 15.64 17.41
CA LYS A 109 21.02 16.66 17.52
C LYS A 109 22.19 16.33 16.61
N ASP A 110 22.53 17.27 15.74
CA ASP A 110 23.64 17.16 14.78
C ASP A 110 23.57 15.88 13.94
N LYS A 111 24.41 14.91 14.25
CA LYS A 111 24.59 13.65 13.55
C LYS A 111 23.89 12.46 14.20
N PHE A 112 23.20 12.68 15.29
CA PHE A 112 22.58 11.65 16.11
C PHE A 112 21.09 11.86 16.27
N GLU A 113 20.33 10.80 16.11
CA GLU A 113 18.88 10.75 16.40
C GLU A 113 18.56 9.47 17.13
N ILE A 114 17.76 9.57 18.19
CA ILE A 114 17.20 8.43 18.91
C ILE A 114 15.70 8.60 19.03
N THR A 115 14.97 7.52 18.81
CA THR A 115 13.52 7.41 19.04
C THR A 115 13.27 6.28 20.01
N VAL A 116 12.43 6.52 21.02
CA VAL A 116 11.97 5.52 22.00
C VAL A 116 10.45 5.46 21.93
N GLY A 117 9.88 4.26 21.96
CA GLY A 117 8.47 3.99 21.75
C GLY A 117 8.21 3.52 20.34
N ASN A 118 7.06 3.86 19.76
CA ASN A 118 6.68 3.41 18.44
C ASN A 118 7.42 4.17 17.34
N PHE A 119 7.85 3.46 16.31
CA PHE A 119 8.47 4.06 15.14
C PHE A 119 8.19 3.26 13.86
N TYR A 120 8.30 3.96 12.74
CA TYR A 120 8.37 3.39 11.39
C TYR A 120 9.79 3.56 10.85
N GLU A 121 10.29 2.55 10.17
CA GLU A 121 11.61 2.58 9.52
C GLU A 121 11.66 1.57 8.38
N GLN A 122 12.54 1.82 7.42
CA GLN A 122 12.78 0.95 6.29
C GLN A 122 14.28 0.82 6.01
N PHE A 123 14.74 -0.38 5.68
CA PHE A 123 16.08 -0.68 5.21
C PHE A 123 16.06 -0.98 3.71
N GLY A 124 16.86 -0.25 2.93
CA GLY A 124 16.84 -0.38 1.48
C GLY A 124 15.47 -0.20 0.84
N SER A 125 15.08 -1.10 -0.04
CA SER A 125 13.75 -1.16 -0.65
C SER A 125 12.69 -1.83 0.24
N GLY A 126 13.09 -2.38 1.38
CA GLY A 126 12.22 -3.06 2.33
C GLY A 126 12.28 -4.59 2.27
N LEU A 127 13.11 -5.19 1.39
CA LEU A 127 13.14 -6.64 1.16
C LEU A 127 13.37 -7.46 2.44
N ILE A 128 14.05 -6.89 3.45
CA ILE A 128 14.26 -7.56 4.74
C ILE A 128 13.63 -6.82 5.92
N PHE A 129 13.33 -5.51 5.79
CA PHE A 129 12.68 -4.75 6.86
C PHE A 129 11.94 -3.52 6.34
N ARG A 130 10.65 -3.43 6.65
CA ARG A 130 9.85 -2.22 6.55
C ARG A 130 8.72 -2.22 7.57
N ALA A 131 8.74 -1.26 8.48
CA ALA A 131 7.63 -0.94 9.36
C ALA A 131 6.92 0.32 8.84
N TYR A 132 5.59 0.24 8.62
CA TYR A 132 4.79 1.33 8.06
C TYR A 132 3.31 1.17 8.40
N GLU A 133 2.54 2.22 8.18
CA GLU A 133 1.09 2.24 8.30
C GLU A 133 0.45 2.44 6.92
N GLU A 134 -0.61 1.68 6.64
CA GLU A 134 -1.52 1.90 5.52
C GLU A 134 -2.97 1.72 6.00
N ARG A 135 -3.58 2.83 6.39
CA ARG A 135 -4.91 2.83 7.04
C ARG A 135 -6.00 2.22 6.17
N ASN A 136 -5.96 2.45 4.86
CA ASN A 136 -6.96 1.90 3.95
C ASN A 136 -6.94 0.36 3.91
N LEU A 137 -5.78 -0.25 4.22
CA LEU A 137 -5.65 -1.69 4.34
C LEU A 137 -5.92 -2.20 5.76
N GLY A 138 -6.04 -1.33 6.76
CA GLY A 138 -6.03 -1.73 8.16
C GLY A 138 -4.69 -2.33 8.57
N TYR A 139 -3.59 -1.83 7.99
CA TYR A 139 -2.25 -2.36 8.19
C TYR A 139 -1.40 -1.36 8.98
N ASP A 140 -0.85 -1.81 10.10
CA ASP A 140 0.11 -1.07 10.92
C ASP A 140 1.03 -2.04 11.66
N ASN A 141 2.28 -2.16 11.23
CA ASN A 141 3.31 -2.96 11.85
C ASN A 141 4.40 -2.12 12.55
N ALA A 142 4.02 -0.97 13.12
CA ALA A 142 4.92 -0.13 13.91
C ALA A 142 5.74 -0.96 14.89
N VAL A 143 7.02 -0.64 15.05
CA VAL A 143 7.87 -1.27 16.07
C VAL A 143 7.83 -0.42 17.34
N ASP A 144 7.52 -1.01 18.48
CA ASP A 144 7.63 -0.38 19.80
C ASP A 144 8.96 -0.81 20.44
N GLY A 145 9.88 0.13 20.55
CA GLY A 145 11.24 -0.15 21.01
C GLY A 145 12.17 1.06 20.92
N ILE A 146 13.39 0.83 20.46
CA ILE A 146 14.42 1.84 20.29
C ILE A 146 14.90 1.85 18.84
N ARG A 147 15.00 3.05 18.27
CA ARG A 147 15.60 3.32 16.98
C ARG A 147 16.68 4.37 17.13
N VAL A 148 17.86 4.09 16.58
CA VAL A 148 19.00 5.02 16.55
C VAL A 148 19.42 5.25 15.09
N LYS A 149 19.67 6.51 14.75
CA LYS A 149 20.32 6.90 13.49
C LYS A 149 21.56 7.73 13.82
N TYR A 150 22.68 7.36 13.20
CA TYR A 150 23.96 8.03 13.44
C TYR A 150 24.72 8.24 12.13
N SER A 151 25.15 9.48 11.87
CA SER A 151 25.90 9.86 10.66
C SER A 151 27.28 10.41 11.07
N PRO A 152 28.27 9.54 11.37
CA PRO A 152 29.58 9.96 11.89
C PRO A 152 30.33 10.89 10.94
N PHE A 153 30.22 10.66 9.63
CA PHE A 153 30.86 11.43 8.58
C PHE A 153 29.84 11.79 7.51
N GLU A 154 30.11 12.83 6.74
CA GLU A 154 29.32 13.13 5.55
C GLU A 154 29.36 11.96 4.57
N GLY A 155 28.18 11.54 4.10
CA GLY A 155 28.02 10.41 3.20
C GLY A 155 28.00 9.04 3.88
N VAL A 156 28.05 8.93 5.22
CA VAL A 156 27.90 7.67 5.95
C VAL A 156 26.74 7.77 6.94
N THR A 157 25.83 6.83 6.88
CA THR A 157 24.70 6.74 7.81
C THR A 157 24.53 5.32 8.30
N PHE A 158 24.38 5.16 9.60
CA PHE A 158 24.01 3.91 10.26
C PHE A 158 22.65 4.05 10.93
N LYS A 159 21.87 2.97 10.92
CA LYS A 159 20.63 2.84 11.67
C LYS A 159 20.64 1.56 12.47
N GLY A 160 20.11 1.61 13.68
CA GLY A 160 19.94 0.44 14.55
C GLY A 160 18.52 0.43 15.10
N ILE A 161 17.90 -0.74 15.18
CA ILE A 161 16.56 -0.92 15.72
C ILE A 161 16.51 -2.15 16.63
N ILE A 162 15.67 -2.07 17.64
CA ILE A 162 15.26 -3.21 18.47
C ILE A 162 13.86 -2.94 19.04
N GLY A 163 12.98 -3.93 18.99
CA GLY A 163 11.64 -3.83 19.57
C GLY A 163 10.70 -4.94 19.12
N ASN A 164 9.46 -4.83 19.52
CA ASN A 164 8.37 -5.73 19.15
C ASN A 164 7.43 -5.02 18.18
N GLN A 165 6.90 -5.74 17.18
CA GLN A 165 5.90 -5.16 16.29
C GLN A 165 4.57 -4.98 17.03
N ARG A 166 3.84 -3.93 16.66
CA ARG A 166 2.44 -3.77 17.03
C ARG A 166 1.62 -4.92 16.48
N PHE A 167 0.76 -5.49 17.32
CA PHE A 167 -0.22 -6.51 16.96
C PHE A 167 -1.59 -6.06 17.49
N PHE A 168 -2.34 -5.33 16.67
CA PHE A 168 -3.60 -4.66 17.04
C PHE A 168 -3.42 -3.71 18.23
N TRP A 169 -3.90 -4.08 19.43
CA TRP A 169 -3.78 -3.32 20.68
C TRP A 169 -2.59 -3.75 21.54
N GLU A 170 -1.97 -4.86 21.19
CA GLU A 170 -0.87 -5.47 21.93
C GLU A 170 0.44 -5.38 21.14
N LYS A 171 1.46 -6.06 21.62
CA LYS A 171 2.74 -6.26 20.96
C LYS A 171 2.91 -7.71 20.57
N SER A 172 3.58 -7.99 19.46
CA SER A 172 4.00 -9.34 19.12
C SER A 172 4.96 -9.88 20.19
N GLU A 173 4.95 -11.18 20.41
CA GLU A 173 5.95 -11.84 21.28
C GLU A 173 7.34 -11.79 20.65
N GLY A 174 7.42 -11.87 19.32
CA GLY A 174 8.68 -11.87 18.59
C GLY A 174 9.40 -10.52 18.65
N ILE A 175 10.73 -10.57 18.89
CA ILE A 175 11.60 -9.39 18.94
C ILE A 175 12.29 -9.23 17.59
N VAL A 176 12.22 -8.02 17.02
CA VAL A 176 12.96 -7.62 15.83
C VAL A 176 14.18 -6.80 16.21
N ARG A 177 15.33 -7.15 15.63
CA ARG A 177 16.60 -6.43 15.78
C ARG A 177 17.16 -6.18 14.39
N GLY A 178 17.70 -4.99 14.15
CA GLY A 178 18.23 -4.68 12.84
C GLY A 178 19.33 -3.63 12.85
N LEU A 179 20.22 -3.74 11.89
CA LEU A 179 21.29 -2.77 11.58
C LEU A 179 21.26 -2.48 10.09
N ASP A 180 21.41 -1.22 9.73
CA ASP A 180 21.48 -0.75 8.35
C ASP A 180 22.63 0.26 8.22
N GLY A 181 23.41 0.15 7.17
CA GLY A 181 24.49 1.07 6.85
C GLY A 181 24.43 1.51 5.40
N GLU A 182 24.67 2.80 5.15
CA GLU A 182 24.72 3.38 3.81
C GLU A 182 25.94 4.30 3.66
N ILE A 183 26.63 4.18 2.53
CA ILE A 183 27.84 4.93 2.20
C ILE A 183 27.68 5.58 0.82
N ASN A 184 27.69 6.90 0.77
CA ASN A 184 27.82 7.67 -0.47
C ASN A 184 29.30 7.90 -0.76
N LEU A 185 29.86 7.13 -1.71
CA LEU A 185 31.27 7.15 -2.04
C LEU A 185 31.76 8.52 -2.56
N ASN A 186 30.91 9.26 -3.23
CA ASN A 186 31.24 10.57 -3.77
C ASN A 186 31.39 11.63 -2.67
N THR A 187 30.60 11.53 -1.62
CA THR A 187 30.68 12.45 -0.49
C THR A 187 31.82 12.05 0.45
N LEU A 188 32.02 10.75 0.67
CA LEU A 188 33.05 10.24 1.58
C LEU A 188 34.47 10.43 1.02
N ILE A 189 34.65 10.18 -0.27
CA ILE A 189 35.97 10.23 -0.93
C ILE A 189 36.07 11.50 -1.77
N LYS A 190 36.77 12.52 -1.28
CA LYS A 190 36.93 13.84 -1.93
C LYS A 190 37.32 13.76 -3.41
N LYS A 191 38.17 12.80 -3.81
CA LYS A 191 38.57 12.56 -5.20
C LYS A 191 37.39 12.21 -6.13
N PHE A 192 36.30 11.70 -5.59
CA PHE A 192 35.11 11.30 -6.34
C PHE A 192 34.00 12.35 -6.33
N ASN A 193 34.12 13.42 -5.53
CA ASN A 193 33.09 14.43 -5.35
C ASN A 193 32.61 15.04 -6.68
N ASP A 194 33.56 15.39 -7.57
CA ASP A 194 33.28 16.03 -8.86
C ASP A 194 33.02 15.03 -10.00
N LYS A 195 33.02 13.74 -9.73
CA LYS A 195 32.75 12.74 -10.75
C LYS A 195 31.29 12.74 -11.14
N LYS A 196 31.00 12.61 -12.46
CA LYS A 196 29.66 12.52 -13.01
C LYS A 196 28.91 11.27 -12.55
N THR A 197 29.62 10.20 -12.21
CA THR A 197 29.05 8.97 -11.67
C THR A 197 28.97 9.08 -10.16
N LYS A 198 27.76 8.92 -9.61
CA LYS A 198 27.52 8.88 -8.18
C LYS A 198 27.23 7.43 -7.77
N VAL A 199 27.81 6.98 -6.67
CA VAL A 199 27.71 5.60 -6.20
C VAL A 199 27.35 5.60 -4.72
N ILE A 200 26.28 4.90 -4.39
CA ILE A 200 25.84 4.65 -3.02
C ILE A 200 25.85 3.13 -2.80
N LEU A 201 26.50 2.69 -1.75
CA LEU A 201 26.51 1.31 -1.28
C LEU A 201 25.74 1.21 0.02
N GLY A 202 25.01 0.12 0.22
CA GLY A 202 24.34 -0.15 1.48
C GLY A 202 24.36 -1.62 1.84
N GLY A 203 24.27 -1.89 3.13
CA GLY A 203 24.15 -3.23 3.67
C GLY A 203 23.25 -3.24 4.90
N SER A 204 22.47 -4.29 5.06
CA SER A 204 21.50 -4.40 6.13
C SER A 204 21.49 -5.82 6.71
N PHE A 205 21.22 -5.90 7.99
CA PHE A 205 20.96 -7.14 8.71
C PHE A 205 19.72 -6.98 9.58
N VAL A 206 18.84 -7.96 9.56
CA VAL A 206 17.66 -8.02 10.44
C VAL A 206 17.54 -9.42 11.01
N SER A 207 17.28 -9.54 12.29
CA SER A 207 16.95 -10.80 12.92
C SER A 207 15.64 -10.70 13.69
N LYS A 208 14.85 -11.75 13.66
CA LYS A 208 13.76 -11.98 14.60
C LYS A 208 14.15 -13.03 15.62
N TYR A 209 13.60 -12.91 16.82
CA TYR A 209 13.59 -13.95 17.84
C TYR A 209 12.15 -14.33 18.12
N GLN A 210 11.85 -15.62 18.10
CA GLN A 210 10.59 -16.21 18.54
C GLN A 210 10.91 -17.59 19.14
N SER A 211 10.47 -17.85 20.36
CA SER A 211 10.67 -19.16 21.01
C SER A 211 10.03 -20.28 20.20
N ASP A 212 10.67 -21.45 20.21
CA ASP A 212 10.08 -22.66 19.63
C ASP A 212 9.04 -23.24 20.59
N GLN A 213 7.82 -23.40 20.09
CA GLN A 213 6.68 -24.00 20.80
C GLN A 213 6.00 -25.08 19.95
N ASP A 214 6.57 -25.45 18.79
CA ASP A 214 5.97 -26.47 17.92
C ASP A 214 6.29 -27.88 18.48
N PRO A 215 5.28 -28.74 18.72
CA PRO A 215 5.51 -30.06 19.29
C PRO A 215 6.09 -31.08 18.29
N ILE A 216 6.16 -30.73 17.01
CA ILE A 216 6.54 -31.66 15.91
C ILE A 216 7.77 -31.17 15.15
N CYS A 217 7.86 -29.88 14.91
CA CYS A 217 8.92 -29.26 14.12
C CYS A 217 9.92 -28.57 15.06
N GLU A 218 11.21 -28.85 14.88
CA GLU A 218 12.27 -28.09 15.54
C GLU A 218 12.50 -26.76 14.79
N LEU A 219 11.99 -25.66 15.35
CA LEU A 219 11.96 -24.36 14.68
C LEU A 219 13.13 -23.47 15.12
N PRO A 220 13.82 -22.77 14.20
CA PRO A 220 14.90 -21.86 14.57
C PRO A 220 14.35 -20.68 15.38
N GLU A 221 14.77 -20.48 16.63
CA GLU A 221 14.34 -19.36 17.45
C GLU A 221 14.84 -18.01 16.92
N ASN A 222 16.06 -17.98 16.37
CA ASN A 222 16.63 -16.79 15.76
C ASN A 222 16.72 -16.97 14.25
N VAL A 223 16.06 -16.09 13.51
CA VAL A 223 16.09 -16.06 12.03
C VAL A 223 16.74 -14.77 11.57
N GLY A 224 17.86 -14.89 10.87
CA GLY A 224 18.60 -13.76 10.28
C GLY A 224 18.25 -13.56 8.82
N SER A 225 18.25 -12.29 8.39
CA SER A 225 18.12 -11.88 7.00
C SER A 225 19.12 -10.77 6.69
N TYR A 226 19.73 -10.84 5.52
CA TYR A 226 20.83 -9.95 5.07
C TYR A 226 20.45 -9.32 3.74
N ALA A 227 20.85 -8.06 3.52
CA ALA A 227 20.69 -7.44 2.21
C ALA A 227 21.92 -6.59 1.87
N GLY A 228 22.29 -6.62 0.59
CA GLY A 228 23.29 -5.73 -0.01
C GLY A 228 22.66 -4.93 -1.14
N ARG A 229 22.98 -3.64 -1.22
CA ARG A 229 22.42 -2.76 -2.25
C ARG A 229 23.47 -1.84 -2.88
N LEU A 230 23.25 -1.55 -4.15
CA LEU A 230 24.06 -0.64 -4.95
C LEU A 230 23.14 0.32 -5.70
N ASN A 231 23.41 1.62 -5.61
CA ASN A 231 22.76 2.64 -6.43
C ASN A 231 23.83 3.42 -7.21
N VAL A 232 23.75 3.36 -8.54
CA VAL A 232 24.66 4.07 -9.45
C VAL A 232 23.86 5.04 -10.30
N SER A 233 24.19 6.32 -10.20
CA SER A 233 23.59 7.33 -11.09
C SER A 233 24.67 8.03 -11.91
N ARG A 234 24.41 8.20 -13.23
CA ARG A 234 25.29 8.92 -14.15
C ARG A 234 24.47 9.73 -15.16
N GLY A 235 24.51 11.03 -14.99
CA GLY A 235 23.77 11.94 -15.86
C GLY A 235 22.25 11.69 -15.80
N LYS A 236 21.71 11.06 -16.82
CA LYS A 236 20.27 10.80 -16.95
C LYS A 236 19.86 9.37 -16.56
N ILE A 237 20.82 8.51 -16.25
CA ILE A 237 20.61 7.09 -15.93
C ILE A 237 20.79 6.90 -14.44
N ASN A 238 19.89 6.14 -13.84
CA ASN A 238 20.02 5.59 -12.49
C ASN A 238 19.80 4.08 -12.56
N VAL A 239 20.63 3.32 -11.85
CA VAL A 239 20.50 1.87 -11.66
C VAL A 239 20.55 1.59 -10.17
N TYR A 240 19.52 0.97 -9.65
CA TYR A 240 19.44 0.45 -8.30
C TYR A 240 19.35 -1.06 -8.34
N THR A 241 20.11 -1.73 -7.48
CA THR A 241 19.98 -3.18 -7.28
C THR A 241 20.09 -3.51 -5.81
N GLU A 242 19.27 -4.45 -5.35
CA GLU A 242 19.30 -4.99 -3.99
C GLU A 242 19.11 -6.49 -4.04
N TYR A 243 20.01 -7.22 -3.39
CA TYR A 243 19.90 -8.65 -3.16
C TYR A 243 19.70 -8.91 -1.68
N ALA A 244 18.75 -9.78 -1.35
CA ALA A 244 18.45 -10.19 0.02
C ALA A 244 18.45 -11.71 0.15
N TYR A 245 18.97 -12.18 1.29
CA TYR A 245 18.98 -13.57 1.69
C TYR A 245 18.44 -13.71 3.11
N LYS A 246 17.57 -14.69 3.34
CA LYS A 246 17.00 -15.05 4.63
C LYS A 246 17.32 -16.50 4.92
N ILE A 247 17.84 -16.80 6.12
CA ILE A 247 17.98 -18.19 6.54
C ILE A 247 16.60 -18.85 6.63
N ASN A 248 16.54 -20.17 6.77
CA ASN A 248 15.29 -20.90 6.85
C ASN A 248 14.38 -20.36 7.97
N ASP A 249 13.11 -20.24 7.69
CA ASP A 249 12.07 -19.78 8.61
C ASP A 249 10.75 -20.55 8.33
N PRO A 250 10.67 -21.81 8.81
CA PRO A 250 9.45 -22.58 8.67
C PRO A 250 8.27 -21.89 9.34
N SER A 251 7.16 -21.77 8.63
CA SER A 251 5.98 -21.02 9.07
C SER A 251 4.71 -21.53 8.39
N THR A 252 3.56 -21.18 8.92
CA THR A 252 2.25 -21.52 8.32
C THR A 252 2.17 -21.12 6.84
N VAL A 253 2.71 -19.95 6.49
CA VAL A 253 2.59 -19.41 5.13
C VAL A 253 3.44 -20.16 4.10
N ASN A 254 4.59 -20.72 4.50
CA ASN A 254 5.42 -21.52 3.59
C ASN A 254 5.25 -23.04 3.76
N GLY A 255 4.24 -23.50 4.51
CA GLY A 255 3.98 -24.91 4.73
C GLY A 255 5.02 -25.61 5.62
N PHE A 256 5.71 -24.86 6.49
CA PHE A 256 6.76 -25.38 7.39
C PHE A 256 7.91 -26.06 6.67
N ILE A 257 8.32 -25.52 5.51
CA ILE A 257 9.54 -25.96 4.81
C ILE A 257 10.77 -25.24 5.37
N TYR A 258 11.93 -25.92 5.37
CA TYR A 258 13.21 -25.40 5.87
C TYR A 258 14.07 -24.74 4.76
N LYS A 259 13.42 -24.30 3.67
CA LYS A 259 14.11 -23.61 2.59
C LYS A 259 14.54 -22.20 3.03
N PRO A 260 15.78 -21.79 2.76
CA PRO A 260 16.18 -20.39 2.84
C PRO A 260 15.38 -19.51 1.87
N GLY A 261 15.35 -18.22 2.13
CA GLY A 261 14.68 -17.25 1.25
C GLY A 261 15.69 -16.40 0.48
N GLU A 262 15.36 -16.04 -0.77
CA GLU A 262 16.15 -15.17 -1.63
C GLU A 262 15.30 -14.16 -2.37
N SER A 263 15.81 -12.94 -2.54
CA SER A 263 15.17 -11.94 -3.39
C SER A 263 16.19 -11.05 -4.08
N LEU A 264 15.93 -10.74 -5.34
CA LEU A 264 16.67 -9.77 -6.14
C LEU A 264 15.71 -8.73 -6.68
N LEU A 265 16.03 -7.45 -6.52
CA LEU A 265 15.37 -6.31 -7.14
C LEU A 265 16.38 -5.51 -7.95
N ILE A 266 16.05 -5.25 -9.21
CA ILE A 266 16.83 -4.37 -10.11
C ILE A 266 15.88 -3.33 -10.67
N GLU A 267 16.23 -2.06 -10.52
CA GLU A 267 15.48 -0.94 -11.08
C GLU A 267 16.42 -0.04 -11.89
N THR A 268 16.05 0.29 -13.10
CA THR A 268 16.80 1.17 -13.99
C THR A 268 15.89 2.27 -14.50
N SER A 269 16.37 3.49 -14.47
CA SER A 269 15.64 4.62 -15.04
C SER A 269 16.52 5.51 -15.90
N TYR A 270 15.90 6.05 -16.97
CA TYR A 270 16.44 7.09 -17.81
C TYR A 270 15.47 8.27 -17.84
N THR A 271 15.96 9.45 -17.46
CA THR A 271 15.10 10.64 -17.37
C THR A 271 15.72 11.82 -18.08
N GLN A 272 14.97 12.39 -19.02
CA GLN A 272 15.29 13.67 -19.66
C GLN A 272 14.03 14.48 -19.88
N LYS A 273 14.18 15.78 -20.24
CA LYS A 273 13.04 16.66 -20.49
C LYS A 273 12.09 16.07 -21.55
N GLY A 274 10.91 15.66 -21.10
CA GLY A 274 9.85 15.11 -21.95
C GLY A 274 9.95 13.60 -22.23
N LEU A 275 10.95 12.89 -21.69
CA LEU A 275 11.06 11.45 -21.80
C LEU A 275 11.50 10.85 -20.46
N GLY A 276 10.73 9.90 -19.95
CA GLY A 276 11.07 9.04 -18.84
C GLY A 276 10.93 7.59 -19.26
N ILE A 277 11.91 6.76 -18.92
CA ILE A 277 11.88 5.32 -19.10
C ILE A 277 12.25 4.69 -17.77
N SER A 278 11.52 3.69 -17.32
CA SER A 278 11.88 2.84 -16.19
C SER A 278 11.71 1.38 -16.53
N LEU A 279 12.61 0.55 -16.08
CA LEU A 279 12.60 -0.89 -16.19
C LEU A 279 12.87 -1.46 -14.82
N ALA A 280 12.15 -2.49 -14.41
CA ALA A 280 12.41 -3.20 -13.18
C ALA A 280 12.28 -4.72 -13.38
N ALA A 281 13.11 -5.45 -12.65
CA ALA A 281 13.08 -6.90 -12.57
C ALA A 281 13.13 -7.32 -11.11
N LYS A 282 12.38 -8.34 -10.75
CA LYS A 282 12.32 -8.86 -9.38
C LYS A 282 12.21 -10.38 -9.40
N ARG A 283 12.98 -11.04 -8.55
CA ARG A 283 12.81 -12.44 -8.18
C ARG A 283 12.57 -12.53 -6.67
N ILE A 284 11.61 -13.33 -6.28
CA ILE A 284 11.33 -13.67 -4.89
C ILE A 284 11.24 -15.19 -4.80
N ASP A 285 11.88 -15.76 -3.80
CA ASP A 285 11.81 -17.17 -3.46
C ASP A 285 11.78 -17.32 -1.94
N ASN A 286 10.70 -17.83 -1.39
CA ASN A 286 10.49 -18.10 0.05
C ASN A 286 10.86 -16.93 0.99
N MET A 287 10.50 -15.70 0.62
CA MET A 287 10.84 -14.47 1.37
C MET A 287 9.74 -14.02 2.35
N ASN A 288 8.79 -14.88 2.70
CA ASN A 288 7.87 -14.56 3.79
C ASN A 288 8.65 -14.45 5.10
N TYR A 289 8.52 -13.31 5.81
CA TYR A 289 9.26 -13.01 7.02
C TYR A 289 8.37 -12.28 8.02
N ARG A 290 8.06 -12.94 9.15
CA ARG A 290 7.10 -12.46 10.16
C ARG A 290 7.66 -12.62 11.56
N THR A 291 7.22 -11.79 12.50
CA THR A 291 7.57 -11.95 13.92
C THR A 291 6.85 -13.12 14.56
N ASP A 292 5.68 -13.53 14.03
CA ASP A 292 4.99 -14.75 14.44
C ASP A 292 4.78 -15.69 13.26
N ARG A 293 5.26 -16.93 13.38
CA ARG A 293 5.19 -17.98 12.36
C ARG A 293 3.78 -18.52 12.12
N ALA A 294 2.89 -18.40 13.11
CA ALA A 294 1.52 -18.88 13.02
C ALA A 294 0.61 -17.89 12.27
N GLU A 295 0.96 -16.60 12.24
CA GLU A 295 0.15 -15.57 11.62
C GLU A 295 0.19 -15.64 10.08
N THR A 296 -0.94 -15.25 9.48
CA THR A 296 -1.18 -15.29 8.03
C THR A 296 -1.61 -13.92 7.50
N GLY A 297 -1.98 -13.85 6.23
CA GLY A 297 -2.46 -12.61 5.61
C GLY A 297 -1.40 -11.50 5.64
N THR A 298 -1.75 -10.34 6.18
CA THR A 298 -0.87 -9.16 6.30
C THR A 298 -0.28 -8.98 7.70
N SER A 299 -0.66 -9.82 8.69
CA SER A 299 -0.26 -9.65 10.09
C SER A 299 1.24 -9.88 10.30
N LEU A 300 1.86 -9.01 11.10
CA LEU A 300 3.22 -9.13 11.62
C LEU A 300 4.32 -9.34 10.58
N ASN A 301 4.14 -8.87 9.34
CA ASN A 301 5.22 -8.88 8.35
C ASN A 301 6.38 -7.98 8.82
N ILE A 302 7.60 -8.51 8.79
CA ILE A 302 8.83 -7.75 9.05
C ILE A 302 9.29 -7.05 7.78
N ASN A 303 9.18 -7.71 6.63
CA ASN A 303 9.62 -7.22 5.34
C ASN A 303 8.47 -6.71 4.46
N TYR A 304 8.84 -6.05 3.38
CA TYR A 304 7.94 -5.60 2.33
C TYR A 304 8.49 -6.02 0.97
N LEU A 305 7.67 -6.71 0.20
CA LEU A 305 8.02 -7.18 -1.13
C LEU A 305 7.24 -6.36 -2.15
N PRO A 306 7.87 -5.35 -2.80
CA PRO A 306 7.15 -4.41 -3.66
C PRO A 306 6.53 -5.12 -4.86
N SER A 307 5.30 -4.75 -5.22
CA SER A 307 4.72 -5.14 -6.51
C SER A 307 5.39 -4.37 -7.63
N LEU A 308 5.70 -5.03 -8.75
CA LEU A 308 6.16 -4.38 -9.96
C LEU A 308 5.03 -3.98 -10.91
N THR A 309 3.79 -4.28 -10.57
CA THR A 309 2.61 -3.96 -11.38
C THR A 309 2.17 -2.51 -11.16
N LYS A 310 1.59 -1.90 -12.20
CA LYS A 310 0.98 -0.56 -12.07
C LYS A 310 -0.23 -0.63 -11.13
N LEU A 311 -0.28 0.26 -10.15
CA LEU A 311 -1.48 0.47 -9.36
C LEU A 311 -2.50 1.28 -10.17
N HIS A 312 -3.58 0.65 -10.57
CA HIS A 312 -4.68 1.30 -11.28
C HIS A 312 -5.60 2.03 -10.29
N THR A 313 -5.97 3.27 -10.64
CA THR A 313 -6.82 4.14 -9.80
C THR A 313 -8.27 4.23 -10.30
N TYR A 314 -8.53 3.85 -11.56
CA TYR A 314 -9.89 3.78 -12.10
C TYR A 314 -10.57 2.49 -11.68
N SER A 315 -11.84 2.57 -11.30
CA SER A 315 -12.55 1.48 -10.61
C SER A 315 -12.58 0.17 -11.39
N LEU A 316 -12.86 0.19 -12.70
CA LEU A 316 -12.90 -1.05 -13.48
C LEU A 316 -11.51 -1.64 -13.74
N SER A 317 -10.48 -0.82 -13.86
CA SER A 317 -9.10 -1.31 -14.01
C SER A 317 -8.50 -1.80 -12.69
N ALA A 318 -9.11 -1.47 -11.55
CA ALA A 318 -8.73 -1.93 -10.23
C ALA A 318 -9.50 -3.18 -9.75
N ILE A 319 -10.34 -3.79 -10.61
CA ILE A 319 -11.09 -5.02 -10.25
C ILE A 319 -10.13 -6.21 -10.03
N TYR A 320 -9.05 -6.28 -10.80
CA TYR A 320 -8.07 -7.38 -10.79
C TYR A 320 -6.70 -6.89 -10.30
N PRO A 321 -6.55 -6.59 -9.00
CA PRO A 321 -5.30 -6.09 -8.45
C PRO A 321 -4.34 -7.25 -8.16
N TYR A 322 -3.04 -7.05 -8.42
CA TYR A 322 -2.03 -8.07 -8.18
C TYR A 322 -1.51 -8.04 -6.74
N ALA A 323 -1.48 -9.21 -6.09
CA ALA A 323 -0.88 -9.46 -4.80
C ALA A 323 0.50 -10.11 -4.96
N THR A 324 1.55 -9.54 -4.36
CA THR A 324 2.92 -10.10 -4.41
C THR A 324 2.97 -11.50 -3.78
N GLN A 325 3.58 -12.45 -4.49
CA GLN A 325 3.70 -13.84 -4.05
C GLN A 325 5.04 -14.07 -3.32
N ALA A 326 5.01 -13.95 -2.00
CA ALA A 326 6.21 -14.04 -1.16
C ALA A 326 6.93 -15.41 -1.22
N ASN A 327 6.21 -16.48 -1.60
CA ASN A 327 6.74 -17.84 -1.68
C ASN A 327 7.27 -18.21 -3.07
N GLY A 328 7.23 -17.29 -4.03
CA GLY A 328 7.85 -17.49 -5.34
C GLY A 328 7.21 -16.71 -6.47
N GLU A 329 7.91 -15.70 -6.96
CA GLU A 329 7.55 -15.00 -8.21
C GLU A 329 8.78 -14.45 -8.91
N LEU A 330 8.69 -14.34 -10.22
CA LEU A 330 9.59 -13.61 -11.08
C LEU A 330 8.80 -12.57 -11.85
N GLY A 331 9.10 -11.29 -11.62
CA GLY A 331 8.39 -10.16 -12.21
C GLY A 331 9.29 -9.28 -13.06
N LEU A 332 8.75 -8.78 -14.16
CA LEU A 332 9.35 -7.76 -15.02
C LEU A 332 8.37 -6.62 -15.21
N SER A 333 8.85 -5.38 -15.19
CA SER A 333 8.03 -4.23 -15.57
C SER A 333 8.81 -3.20 -16.34
N GLY A 334 8.11 -2.47 -17.20
CA GLY A 334 8.65 -1.36 -17.96
C GLY A 334 7.64 -0.23 -18.10
N SER A 335 8.09 1.01 -17.98
CA SER A 335 7.26 2.17 -18.31
C SER A 335 8.02 3.16 -19.18
N LEU A 336 7.28 3.79 -20.11
CA LEU A 336 7.78 4.85 -20.96
C LEU A 336 6.78 5.99 -20.92
N ILE A 337 7.22 7.17 -20.51
CA ILE A 337 6.43 8.40 -20.53
C ILE A 337 7.06 9.36 -21.50
N TYR A 338 6.30 9.74 -22.52
CA TYR A 338 6.76 10.66 -23.54
C TYR A 338 5.83 11.87 -23.67
N LYS A 339 6.41 13.06 -23.57
CA LYS A 339 5.70 14.32 -23.77
C LYS A 339 5.94 14.86 -25.17
N ILE A 340 4.96 14.70 -26.03
CA ILE A 340 4.96 15.25 -27.39
C ILE A 340 5.00 16.78 -27.32
N LYS A 341 5.89 17.39 -28.11
CA LYS A 341 6.13 18.83 -28.10
C LYS A 341 4.86 19.63 -28.45
N LYS A 342 4.71 20.79 -27.81
CA LYS A 342 3.71 21.79 -28.17
C LYS A 342 3.93 22.26 -29.61
N GLY A 343 2.85 22.57 -30.33
CA GLY A 343 2.88 23.05 -31.70
C GLY A 343 2.99 21.96 -32.77
N SER A 344 3.22 20.68 -32.40
CA SER A 344 3.18 19.57 -33.37
C SER A 344 1.72 19.11 -33.62
N ALA A 345 1.50 18.37 -34.72
CA ALA A 345 0.18 17.88 -35.13
C ALA A 345 -0.52 17.09 -34.00
N ILE A 346 0.17 16.15 -33.37
CA ILE A 346 -0.36 15.32 -32.26
C ILE A 346 -0.29 16.08 -30.92
N GLY A 347 0.79 16.85 -30.67
CA GLY A 347 0.99 17.60 -29.42
C GLY A 347 0.02 18.75 -29.24
N GLY A 348 -0.43 19.36 -30.31
CA GLY A 348 -1.33 20.54 -30.29
C GLY A 348 -0.72 21.71 -29.51
N LYS A 349 -1.54 22.70 -29.16
CA LYS A 349 -1.10 23.94 -28.48
C LYS A 349 -0.44 23.71 -27.10
N TYR A 350 -0.84 22.63 -26.37
CA TYR A 350 -0.45 22.43 -24.97
C TYR A 350 0.53 21.27 -24.76
N GLY A 351 0.77 20.48 -25.80
CA GLY A 351 1.48 19.20 -25.71
C GLY A 351 0.55 18.05 -25.32
N THR A 352 0.95 16.84 -25.64
CA THR A 352 0.25 15.60 -25.28
C THR A 352 1.25 14.70 -24.53
N THR A 353 0.86 14.09 -23.44
CA THR A 353 1.68 13.09 -22.74
C THR A 353 1.11 11.72 -23.04
N ILE A 354 1.96 10.79 -23.46
CA ILE A 354 1.63 9.38 -23.64
C ILE A 354 2.47 8.58 -22.67
N ALA A 355 1.84 7.66 -21.94
CA ALA A 355 2.50 6.70 -21.09
C ALA A 355 2.17 5.29 -21.59
N PHE A 356 3.20 4.44 -21.71
CA PHE A 356 3.11 3.01 -21.96
C PHE A 356 3.60 2.30 -20.72
N ASN A 357 2.88 1.29 -20.24
CA ASN A 357 3.32 0.45 -19.15
C ASN A 357 3.11 -1.00 -19.53
N TYR A 358 4.06 -1.84 -19.15
CA TYR A 358 3.97 -3.29 -19.27
C TYR A 358 4.50 -3.91 -18.00
N SER A 359 3.80 -4.90 -17.48
CA SER A 359 4.28 -5.74 -16.39
C SER A 359 3.83 -7.18 -16.58
N VAL A 360 4.68 -8.10 -16.21
CA VAL A 360 4.41 -9.54 -16.21
C VAL A 360 5.01 -10.18 -14.99
N VAL A 361 4.25 -11.08 -14.37
CA VAL A 361 4.68 -11.86 -13.21
C VAL A 361 4.35 -13.32 -13.43
N ASN A 362 5.35 -14.18 -13.25
CA ASN A 362 5.24 -15.63 -13.38
C ASN A 362 5.67 -16.31 -12.07
N SER A 363 5.34 -17.58 -11.92
CA SER A 363 5.95 -18.45 -10.93
C SER A 363 7.47 -18.56 -11.15
N ILE A 364 8.20 -18.93 -10.10
CA ILE A 364 9.55 -19.48 -10.24
C ILE A 364 9.44 -20.96 -10.60
N ASP A 365 10.46 -21.48 -11.29
CA ASP A 365 10.58 -22.92 -11.53
C ASP A 365 10.91 -23.64 -10.21
N LYS A 366 10.10 -24.64 -9.85
CA LYS A 366 10.26 -25.44 -8.64
C LYS A 366 10.37 -26.90 -9.01
N THR A 367 11.41 -27.57 -8.53
CA THR A 367 11.63 -29.00 -8.72
C THR A 367 11.68 -29.73 -7.39
N ALA A 368 11.30 -31.00 -7.37
CA ALA A 368 11.42 -31.83 -6.18
C ALA A 368 12.89 -32.01 -5.81
N ILE A 369 13.21 -32.06 -4.51
CA ILE A 369 14.56 -32.26 -4.00
C ILE A 369 15.10 -33.64 -4.38
N ASN A 370 14.22 -34.63 -4.43
CA ASN A 370 14.48 -36.03 -4.83
C ASN A 370 13.16 -36.71 -5.20
N ASP A 371 13.25 -37.93 -5.72
CA ASP A 371 12.11 -38.71 -6.22
C ASP A 371 11.06 -39.08 -5.15
N SER A 372 11.42 -39.00 -3.86
CA SER A 372 10.55 -39.37 -2.73
C SER A 372 9.92 -38.18 -2.01
N THR A 373 10.30 -36.94 -2.36
CA THR A 373 9.84 -35.74 -1.69
C THR A 373 8.95 -34.91 -2.61
N THR A 374 7.72 -34.64 -2.21
CA THR A 374 6.83 -33.75 -2.96
C THR A 374 7.24 -32.29 -2.78
N ILE A 375 7.02 -31.46 -3.82
CA ILE A 375 7.27 -30.02 -3.76
C ILE A 375 6.46 -29.40 -2.62
N GLY A 376 7.14 -28.68 -1.72
CA GLY A 376 6.51 -28.02 -0.56
C GLY A 376 6.21 -28.96 0.61
N GLN A 377 6.76 -30.16 0.64
CA GLN A 377 6.54 -31.13 1.72
C GLN A 377 7.03 -30.58 3.06
N LYS A 378 6.13 -30.56 4.05
CA LYS A 378 6.41 -30.12 5.43
C LYS A 378 7.59 -30.88 6.03
N GLY A 379 8.46 -30.18 6.78
CA GLY A 379 9.60 -30.77 7.47
C GLY A 379 10.81 -31.06 6.57
N THR A 380 10.77 -30.66 5.30
CA THR A 380 11.88 -30.83 4.34
C THR A 380 12.39 -29.48 3.85
N LEU A 381 13.40 -29.47 2.96
CA LEU A 381 13.81 -28.24 2.25
C LEU A 381 12.76 -27.73 1.26
N GLY A 382 11.66 -28.47 1.04
CA GLY A 382 10.51 -28.07 0.25
C GLY A 382 10.68 -28.25 -1.25
N TYR A 383 11.67 -27.62 -1.87
CA TYR A 383 11.95 -27.68 -3.32
C TYR A 383 13.31 -27.05 -3.64
N GLU A 384 13.82 -27.35 -4.83
CA GLU A 384 14.91 -26.62 -5.49
C GLU A 384 14.35 -25.65 -6.52
N SER A 385 15.09 -24.58 -6.80
CA SER A 385 14.70 -23.58 -7.79
C SER A 385 15.93 -22.97 -8.46
N ASP A 386 15.94 -22.94 -9.79
CA ASP A 386 16.97 -22.23 -10.55
C ASP A 386 16.75 -20.71 -10.47
N PHE A 387 17.82 -19.95 -10.21
CA PHE A 387 17.73 -18.52 -9.96
C PHE A 387 17.14 -17.71 -11.13
N PHE A 388 17.46 -18.07 -12.36
CA PHE A 388 17.01 -17.33 -13.56
C PHE A 388 15.90 -18.02 -14.34
N LYS A 389 15.46 -19.21 -13.93
CA LYS A 389 14.43 -19.96 -14.65
C LYS A 389 13.05 -19.49 -14.27
N VAL A 390 12.26 -19.19 -15.27
CA VAL A 390 10.86 -18.80 -15.15
C VAL A 390 10.02 -20.07 -15.07
N GLY A 391 9.08 -20.14 -14.14
CA GLY A 391 8.13 -21.25 -14.07
C GLY A 391 7.01 -21.10 -15.10
N ASP A 392 6.25 -22.17 -15.26
CA ASP A 392 5.25 -22.28 -16.35
C ASP A 392 3.96 -21.49 -16.09
N ARG A 393 3.67 -21.11 -14.83
CA ARG A 393 2.43 -20.43 -14.47
C ARG A 393 2.60 -18.92 -14.50
N LYS A 394 1.83 -18.25 -15.35
CA LYS A 394 1.73 -16.79 -15.35
C LYS A 394 0.68 -16.35 -14.34
N TYR A 395 1.07 -15.47 -13.41
CA TYR A 395 0.19 -14.94 -12.35
C TYR A 395 -0.54 -13.68 -12.77
N PHE A 396 0.14 -12.84 -13.57
CA PHE A 396 -0.36 -11.54 -13.96
C PHE A 396 0.36 -11.01 -15.20
N GLU A 397 -0.37 -10.33 -16.06
CA GLU A 397 0.18 -9.54 -17.17
C GLU A 397 -0.70 -8.31 -17.39
N ASP A 398 -0.09 -7.15 -17.53
CA ASP A 398 -0.77 -5.87 -17.75
C ASP A 398 0.00 -5.07 -18.79
N PHE A 399 -0.66 -4.76 -19.89
CA PHE A 399 -0.19 -3.79 -20.87
C PHE A 399 -1.18 -2.62 -20.90
N ASN A 400 -0.71 -1.40 -20.70
CA ASN A 400 -1.60 -0.25 -20.74
C ASN A 400 -0.97 0.97 -21.41
N ILE A 401 -1.85 1.75 -22.05
CA ILE A 401 -1.52 3.00 -22.69
C ILE A 401 -2.40 4.08 -22.10
N GLU A 402 -1.82 5.20 -21.71
CA GLU A 402 -2.52 6.36 -21.20
C GLU A 402 -2.13 7.60 -22.00
N VAL A 403 -3.11 8.34 -22.49
CA VAL A 403 -2.94 9.60 -23.21
C VAL A 403 -3.56 10.74 -22.42
N THR A 404 -2.73 11.63 -21.90
CA THR A 404 -3.18 12.87 -21.26
C THR A 404 -3.05 14.03 -22.22
N LYS A 405 -4.18 14.68 -22.55
CA LYS A 405 -4.24 15.82 -23.49
C LYS A 405 -5.00 17.00 -22.90
N LYS A 406 -4.40 18.16 -22.99
CA LYS A 406 -5.07 19.44 -22.75
C LYS A 406 -5.50 20.02 -24.10
N PHE A 407 -6.79 19.97 -24.41
CA PHE A 407 -7.34 20.44 -25.66
C PHE A 407 -7.35 21.98 -25.75
N ASN A 408 -7.72 22.63 -24.64
CA ASN A 408 -7.69 24.08 -24.49
C ASN A 408 -7.50 24.48 -23.02
N LYS A 409 -7.61 25.76 -22.67
CA LYS A 409 -7.47 26.24 -21.28
C LYS A 409 -8.51 25.65 -20.32
N LYS A 410 -9.66 25.21 -20.85
CA LYS A 410 -10.79 24.69 -20.06
C LYS A 410 -10.91 23.18 -20.07
N ILE A 411 -10.49 22.49 -21.15
CA ILE A 411 -10.72 21.06 -21.35
C ILE A 411 -9.39 20.29 -21.24
N LYS A 412 -9.37 19.30 -20.35
CA LYS A 412 -8.32 18.28 -20.23
C LYS A 412 -8.98 16.91 -20.31
N GLY A 413 -8.41 15.99 -21.08
CA GLY A 413 -8.82 14.59 -21.13
C GLY A 413 -7.68 13.65 -20.76
N VAL A 414 -8.04 12.53 -20.17
CA VAL A 414 -7.21 11.34 -19.97
C VAL A 414 -7.94 10.18 -20.62
N PHE A 415 -7.26 9.49 -21.53
CA PHE A 415 -7.79 8.32 -22.23
C PHE A 415 -6.84 7.17 -21.95
N SER A 416 -7.37 6.06 -21.50
CA SER A 416 -6.55 4.88 -21.16
C SER A 416 -7.16 3.62 -21.75
N TRP A 417 -6.29 2.71 -22.18
CA TRP A 417 -6.64 1.37 -22.54
C TRP A 417 -5.72 0.41 -21.79
N VAL A 418 -6.32 -0.64 -21.21
CA VAL A 418 -5.63 -1.66 -20.43
C VAL A 418 -6.01 -3.01 -21.01
N ASN A 419 -5.02 -3.83 -21.29
CA ASN A 419 -5.17 -5.25 -21.58
C ASN A 419 -4.48 -6.02 -20.48
N LEU A 420 -5.20 -6.89 -19.79
CA LEU A 420 -4.68 -7.61 -18.65
C LEU A 420 -5.02 -9.10 -18.70
N MET A 421 -4.12 -9.90 -18.16
CA MET A 421 -4.33 -11.30 -17.78
C MET A 421 -4.18 -11.42 -16.26
N TYR A 422 -5.09 -12.14 -15.61
CA TYR A 422 -5.15 -12.29 -14.17
C TYR A 422 -5.48 -13.74 -13.78
N ASP A 423 -4.61 -14.33 -12.97
CA ASP A 423 -4.81 -15.66 -12.40
C ASP A 423 -5.60 -15.53 -11.10
N ILE A 424 -6.90 -15.87 -11.14
CA ILE A 424 -7.81 -15.76 -9.99
C ILE A 424 -7.35 -16.67 -8.85
N GLU A 425 -6.95 -17.89 -9.16
CA GLU A 425 -6.57 -18.86 -8.14
C GLU A 425 -5.38 -18.37 -7.32
N MET A 426 -4.33 -17.85 -7.99
CA MET A 426 -3.13 -17.36 -7.30
C MET A 426 -3.36 -16.06 -6.53
N ASN A 427 -4.18 -15.17 -7.05
CA ASN A 427 -4.35 -13.84 -6.46
C ASN A 427 -5.51 -13.77 -5.45
N GLN A 428 -6.51 -14.64 -5.57
CA GLN A 428 -7.71 -14.63 -4.72
C GLN A 428 -7.94 -15.93 -3.95
N GLY A 429 -7.18 -17.00 -4.28
CA GLY A 429 -7.33 -18.30 -3.62
C GLY A 429 -8.56 -19.10 -4.10
N HIS A 430 -9.22 -18.70 -5.18
CA HIS A 430 -10.38 -19.40 -5.74
C HIS A 430 -9.94 -20.52 -6.67
N ALA A 431 -9.84 -21.75 -6.14
CA ALA A 431 -9.38 -22.91 -6.89
C ALA A 431 -10.23 -23.23 -8.13
N ASN A 432 -9.59 -23.75 -9.18
CA ASN A 432 -10.23 -24.20 -10.43
C ASN A 432 -10.97 -23.11 -11.24
N GLN A 433 -10.68 -21.84 -11.01
CA GLN A 433 -11.20 -20.74 -11.82
C GLN A 433 -10.29 -20.49 -13.04
N PRO A 434 -10.85 -20.20 -14.23
CA PRO A 434 -10.05 -19.86 -15.40
C PRO A 434 -9.38 -18.50 -15.22
N ASN A 435 -8.21 -18.34 -15.87
CA ASN A 435 -7.57 -17.03 -15.93
C ASN A 435 -8.46 -16.01 -16.63
N VAL A 436 -8.51 -14.79 -16.09
CA VAL A 436 -9.25 -13.67 -16.69
C VAL A 436 -8.39 -12.97 -17.73
N TYR A 437 -8.97 -12.72 -18.90
CA TYR A 437 -8.41 -11.87 -19.95
C TYR A 437 -9.35 -10.69 -20.18
N ALA A 438 -8.94 -9.50 -19.78
CA ALA A 438 -9.78 -8.33 -19.83
C ALA A 438 -9.20 -7.20 -20.66
N ASN A 439 -10.08 -6.48 -21.38
CA ASN A 439 -9.79 -5.23 -22.05
C ASN A 439 -10.60 -4.12 -21.39
N ILE A 440 -9.94 -3.03 -20.98
CA ILE A 440 -10.59 -1.94 -20.26
C ILE A 440 -10.29 -0.63 -20.98
N ALA A 441 -11.33 0.07 -21.38
CA ALA A 441 -11.26 1.41 -21.99
C ALA A 441 -11.75 2.45 -20.99
N ILE A 442 -11.03 3.58 -20.89
CA ILE A 442 -11.31 4.66 -19.96
C ILE A 442 -11.24 5.99 -20.67
N ALA A 443 -12.24 6.83 -20.45
CA ALA A 443 -12.26 8.23 -20.89
C ALA A 443 -12.63 9.13 -19.70
N ASP A 444 -11.74 10.02 -19.29
CA ASP A 444 -11.92 10.98 -18.21
C ASP A 444 -11.70 12.38 -18.75
N VAL A 445 -12.74 13.21 -18.72
CA VAL A 445 -12.71 14.56 -19.26
C VAL A 445 -13.10 15.57 -18.18
N THR A 446 -12.20 16.50 -17.91
CA THR A 446 -12.43 17.61 -16.99
C THR A 446 -12.66 18.90 -17.76
N TYR A 447 -13.80 19.56 -17.52
CA TYR A 447 -14.15 20.89 -18.03
C TYR A 447 -14.08 21.93 -16.92
N LYS A 448 -13.18 22.91 -17.06
CA LYS A 448 -13.03 24.04 -16.12
C LYS A 448 -14.01 25.15 -16.45
N LEU A 449 -14.88 25.43 -15.51
CA LEU A 449 -15.80 26.55 -15.54
C LEU A 449 -15.14 27.83 -14.97
N LYS A 450 -15.87 28.95 -14.98
CA LYS A 450 -15.46 30.19 -14.29
C LYS A 450 -15.54 29.99 -12.76
N ASN A 451 -14.91 30.88 -11.99
CA ASN A 451 -15.02 30.95 -10.53
C ASN A 451 -14.59 29.65 -9.80
N ARG A 452 -13.48 29.03 -10.23
CA ARG A 452 -12.91 27.79 -9.60
C ARG A 452 -13.89 26.61 -9.56
N LYS A 453 -14.80 26.54 -10.53
CA LYS A 453 -15.70 25.40 -10.71
C LYS A 453 -15.17 24.48 -11.81
N SER A 454 -15.45 23.18 -11.68
CA SER A 454 -15.15 22.21 -12.73
C SER A 454 -16.19 21.10 -12.76
N LEU A 455 -16.40 20.56 -13.96
CA LEU A 455 -17.19 19.36 -14.21
C LEU A 455 -16.24 18.27 -14.70
N ARG A 456 -16.31 17.08 -14.14
CA ARG A 456 -15.59 15.90 -14.59
C ARG A 456 -16.60 14.84 -15.00
N LEU A 457 -16.37 14.29 -16.18
CA LEU A 457 -17.11 13.17 -16.74
C LEU A 457 -16.13 12.04 -16.95
N GLU A 458 -16.46 10.86 -16.43
CA GLU A 458 -15.66 9.66 -16.61
C GLU A 458 -16.57 8.53 -17.11
N ALA A 459 -16.09 7.81 -18.13
CA ALA A 459 -16.70 6.60 -18.63
C ALA A 459 -15.65 5.50 -18.70
N GLN A 460 -16.00 4.31 -18.24
CA GLN A 460 -15.16 3.13 -18.29
C GLN A 460 -15.96 1.95 -18.85
N HIS A 461 -15.28 1.07 -19.56
CA HIS A 461 -15.85 -0.17 -20.06
C HIS A 461 -14.83 -1.29 -19.90
N LEU A 462 -15.20 -2.38 -19.23
CA LEU A 462 -14.43 -3.61 -19.09
C LEU A 462 -15.12 -4.71 -19.90
N SER A 463 -14.36 -5.37 -20.75
CA SER A 463 -14.80 -6.51 -21.56
C SER A 463 -13.96 -7.74 -21.24
N THR A 464 -14.62 -8.81 -20.80
CA THR A 464 -14.03 -10.14 -20.56
C THR A 464 -15.09 -11.22 -20.77
N HIS A 465 -14.65 -12.46 -21.04
CA HIS A 465 -15.52 -13.63 -21.15
C HIS A 465 -15.51 -14.49 -19.87
N GLN A 466 -14.67 -14.16 -18.91
CA GLN A 466 -14.48 -14.90 -17.66
C GLN A 466 -15.04 -14.11 -16.48
N ASP A 467 -15.06 -14.74 -15.30
CA ASP A 467 -15.50 -14.16 -14.04
C ASP A 467 -16.91 -13.55 -14.16
N GLU A 468 -17.12 -12.36 -13.70
CA GLU A 468 -18.40 -11.65 -13.78
C GLU A 468 -18.68 -10.96 -15.13
N LYS A 469 -17.83 -11.19 -16.13
CA LYS A 469 -17.93 -10.68 -17.52
C LYS A 469 -17.89 -9.14 -17.62
N ASN A 470 -18.77 -8.57 -18.44
CA ASN A 470 -18.63 -7.19 -18.90
C ASN A 470 -19.21 -6.18 -17.90
N TRP A 471 -18.51 -5.04 -17.77
CA TRP A 471 -18.90 -3.93 -16.90
C TRP A 471 -18.87 -2.60 -17.64
N ALA A 472 -19.76 -1.70 -17.24
CA ALA A 472 -19.73 -0.30 -17.62
C ALA A 472 -19.73 0.58 -16.36
N LEU A 473 -19.04 1.72 -16.41
CA LEU A 473 -19.06 2.72 -15.34
C LEU A 473 -19.22 4.12 -15.92
N GLY A 474 -20.06 4.91 -15.28
CA GLY A 474 -20.20 6.33 -15.50
C GLY A 474 -20.00 7.11 -14.20
N LEU A 475 -19.26 8.24 -14.26
CA LEU A 475 -19.10 9.17 -13.16
C LEU A 475 -19.30 10.60 -13.64
N LEU A 476 -20.10 11.34 -12.88
CA LEU A 476 -20.29 12.77 -13.00
C LEU A 476 -19.85 13.44 -11.70
N GLU A 477 -18.88 14.36 -11.77
CA GLU A 477 -18.40 15.09 -10.60
C GLU A 477 -18.42 16.59 -10.86
N PHE A 478 -19.02 17.35 -9.96
CA PHE A 478 -19.05 18.82 -10.00
C PHE A 478 -18.34 19.38 -8.78
N ASN A 479 -17.27 20.13 -9.02
CA ASN A 479 -16.45 20.76 -7.99
C ASN A 479 -16.65 22.28 -8.01
N THR A 480 -16.71 22.85 -6.81
CA THR A 480 -16.63 24.29 -6.56
C THR A 480 -15.42 24.60 -5.66
N LYS A 481 -15.29 25.85 -5.22
CA LYS A 481 -14.22 26.23 -4.28
C LYS A 481 -14.24 25.40 -2.97
N HIS A 482 -15.43 25.07 -2.48
CA HIS A 482 -15.61 24.43 -1.18
C HIS A 482 -16.41 23.13 -1.24
N TRP A 483 -17.27 22.95 -2.23
CA TRP A 483 -18.16 21.81 -2.33
C TRP A 483 -17.77 20.92 -3.50
N PHE A 484 -17.94 19.61 -3.31
CA PHE A 484 -17.99 18.67 -4.41
C PHE A 484 -19.24 17.81 -4.34
N PHE A 485 -19.76 17.45 -5.50
CA PHE A 485 -20.88 16.53 -5.70
C PHE A 485 -20.42 15.49 -6.70
N ALA A 486 -20.63 14.21 -6.42
CA ALA A 486 -20.32 13.14 -7.35
C ALA A 486 -21.44 12.12 -7.39
N LEU A 487 -21.77 11.67 -8.60
CA LEU A 487 -22.63 10.54 -8.87
C LEU A 487 -21.83 9.54 -9.69
N MET A 488 -21.75 8.32 -9.21
CA MET A 488 -21.09 7.20 -9.89
C MET A 488 -22.09 6.04 -9.99
N ASP A 489 -22.10 5.36 -11.12
CA ASP A 489 -22.78 4.09 -11.30
C ASP A 489 -21.87 3.10 -12.02
N GLN A 490 -21.74 1.92 -11.46
CA GLN A 490 -21.00 0.81 -12.01
C GLN A 490 -21.97 -0.34 -12.23
N TYR A 491 -22.12 -0.78 -13.46
CA TYR A 491 -23.12 -1.76 -13.89
C TYR A 491 -22.47 -3.02 -14.45
N ASN A 492 -22.75 -4.17 -13.83
CA ASN A 492 -22.36 -5.48 -14.35
C ASN A 492 -23.42 -6.00 -15.32
N TYR A 493 -23.42 -5.48 -16.54
CA TYR A 493 -24.44 -5.84 -17.54
C TYR A 493 -24.16 -7.17 -18.25
N GLY A 494 -22.93 -7.67 -18.16
CA GLY A 494 -22.49 -8.86 -18.88
C GLY A 494 -22.61 -10.16 -18.10
N ASN A 495 -23.03 -10.14 -16.85
CA ASN A 495 -23.15 -11.33 -16.01
C ASN A 495 -24.16 -12.33 -16.61
N ASP A 496 -23.83 -13.62 -16.62
CA ASP A 496 -24.73 -14.66 -17.13
C ASP A 496 -25.99 -14.84 -16.29
N ASP A 497 -25.87 -14.62 -14.99
CA ASP A 497 -27.01 -14.57 -14.08
C ASP A 497 -27.63 -13.17 -14.12
N THR A 498 -28.82 -13.05 -14.71
CA THR A 498 -29.53 -11.76 -14.80
C THR A 498 -29.82 -11.13 -13.44
N LYS A 499 -29.88 -11.92 -12.36
CA LYS A 499 -30.03 -11.43 -10.98
C LYS A 499 -28.76 -10.75 -10.47
N LYS A 500 -27.61 -11.03 -11.07
CA LYS A 500 -26.32 -10.41 -10.78
C LYS A 500 -25.98 -9.26 -11.71
N GLN A 501 -26.83 -8.93 -12.69
CA GLN A 501 -26.74 -7.71 -13.48
C GLN A 501 -27.17 -6.51 -12.62
N ILE A 502 -26.26 -6.05 -11.76
CA ILE A 502 -26.55 -5.11 -10.67
C ILE A 502 -25.90 -3.76 -10.94
N HIS A 503 -26.60 -2.69 -10.59
CA HIS A 503 -26.10 -1.33 -10.50
C HIS A 503 -25.52 -1.05 -9.12
N TYR A 504 -24.24 -0.70 -9.06
CA TYR A 504 -23.54 -0.26 -7.87
C TYR A 504 -23.35 1.26 -7.92
N TYR A 505 -24.38 1.98 -7.47
CA TYR A 505 -24.37 3.44 -7.52
C TYR A 505 -23.85 4.05 -6.22
N THR A 506 -23.22 5.22 -6.34
CA THR A 506 -22.78 6.02 -5.20
C THR A 506 -23.06 7.50 -5.45
N LEU A 507 -23.75 8.13 -4.52
CA LEU A 507 -23.95 9.57 -4.46
C LEU A 507 -23.07 10.14 -3.36
N SER A 508 -22.26 11.15 -3.68
CA SER A 508 -21.33 11.75 -2.71
C SER A 508 -21.47 13.27 -2.67
N LEU A 509 -21.43 13.82 -1.47
CA LEU A 509 -21.40 15.25 -1.18
C LEU A 509 -20.23 15.52 -0.23
N GLY A 510 -19.43 16.53 -0.53
CA GLY A 510 -18.36 16.91 0.40
C GLY A 510 -18.12 18.41 0.47
N TYR A 511 -17.60 18.82 1.63
CA TYR A 511 -17.24 20.18 1.94
C TYR A 511 -15.78 20.27 2.37
N ASN A 512 -15.02 21.15 1.73
CA ASN A 512 -13.62 21.39 2.02
C ASN A 512 -13.43 22.84 2.49
N ARG A 513 -12.81 23.03 3.64
CA ARG A 513 -12.45 24.34 4.16
C ARG A 513 -11.09 24.30 4.82
N ASN A 514 -10.14 25.07 4.30
CA ASN A 514 -8.74 25.05 4.75
C ASN A 514 -8.17 23.61 4.73
N THR A 515 -7.78 23.12 5.90
CA THR A 515 -7.22 21.78 6.12
C THR A 515 -8.26 20.72 6.49
N SER A 516 -9.55 21.10 6.52
CA SER A 516 -10.64 20.22 6.93
C SER A 516 -11.50 19.81 5.72
N ARG A 517 -11.89 18.55 5.71
CA ARG A 517 -12.82 17.96 4.74
C ARG A 517 -13.85 17.11 5.47
N ILE A 518 -15.10 17.26 5.05
CA ILE A 518 -16.22 16.40 5.46
C ILE A 518 -16.84 15.86 4.17
N ALA A 519 -17.04 14.56 4.09
CA ALA A 519 -17.70 13.91 2.95
C ALA A 519 -18.78 12.95 3.46
N LEU A 520 -19.93 12.98 2.82
CA LEU A 520 -21.05 12.08 3.05
C LEU A 520 -21.35 11.37 1.73
N SER A 521 -21.47 10.04 1.77
CA SER A 521 -21.80 9.24 0.61
C SER A 521 -22.92 8.24 0.95
N TYR A 522 -23.77 7.97 -0.02
CA TYR A 522 -24.79 6.92 0.06
C TYR A 522 -24.69 6.05 -1.18
N GLY A 523 -24.73 4.73 -1.01
CA GLY A 523 -24.70 3.84 -2.16
C GLY A 523 -24.35 2.40 -1.85
N LYS A 524 -24.23 1.64 -2.94
CA LYS A 524 -23.88 0.21 -2.97
C LYS A 524 -22.43 0.05 -3.43
N LEU A 525 -21.65 -0.69 -2.68
CA LEU A 525 -20.29 -1.08 -3.01
C LEU A 525 -20.24 -2.59 -3.26
N ARG A 526 -19.65 -3.00 -4.39
CA ARG A 526 -19.41 -4.42 -4.65
C ARG A 526 -18.34 -4.98 -3.72
N GLU A 527 -18.36 -6.27 -3.49
CA GLU A 527 -17.22 -6.96 -2.91
C GLU A 527 -16.00 -6.91 -3.83
N GLY A 528 -14.83 -7.11 -3.27
CA GLY A 528 -13.59 -7.15 -4.03
C GLY A 528 -12.35 -7.13 -3.18
N ILE A 529 -11.20 -6.91 -3.83
CA ILE A 529 -9.91 -6.83 -3.17
C ILE A 529 -9.34 -5.43 -3.35
N LEU A 530 -8.92 -4.82 -2.27
CA LEU A 530 -8.17 -3.56 -2.27
C LEU A 530 -6.68 -3.88 -2.08
N CYS A 531 -5.84 -3.52 -3.07
CA CYS A 531 -4.39 -3.71 -2.97
C CYS A 531 -3.66 -2.37 -3.06
N ILE A 532 -2.63 -2.21 -2.23
CA ILE A 532 -1.71 -1.06 -2.23
C ILE A 532 -0.29 -1.62 -2.14
N GLY A 533 0.54 -1.38 -3.16
CA GLY A 533 1.93 -1.83 -3.18
C GLY A 533 2.12 -3.35 -3.11
N GLY A 534 1.15 -4.15 -3.57
CA GLY A 534 1.20 -5.61 -3.53
C GLY A 534 0.69 -6.25 -2.23
N VAL A 535 0.29 -5.44 -1.26
CA VAL A 535 -0.39 -5.87 -0.02
C VAL A 535 -1.88 -5.66 -0.18
N CYS A 536 -2.69 -6.66 0.14
CA CYS A 536 -4.11 -6.69 -0.21
C CYS A 536 -5.01 -7.00 0.99
N ARG A 537 -6.24 -6.48 0.92
CA ARG A 537 -7.32 -6.75 1.86
C ARG A 537 -8.61 -7.03 1.11
N ALA A 538 -9.36 -8.05 1.55
CA ALA A 538 -10.72 -8.27 1.07
C ALA A 538 -11.67 -7.18 1.62
N VAL A 539 -12.55 -6.69 0.76
CA VAL A 539 -13.58 -5.71 1.10
C VAL A 539 -14.92 -6.34 0.77
N PRO A 540 -15.79 -6.63 1.76
CA PRO A 540 -17.09 -7.22 1.50
C PRO A 540 -18.04 -6.23 0.81
N ALA A 541 -19.06 -6.76 0.14
CA ALA A 541 -20.14 -5.94 -0.38
C ALA A 541 -20.82 -5.15 0.74
N SER A 542 -21.18 -3.91 0.48
CA SER A 542 -21.86 -3.07 1.47
C SER A 542 -22.84 -2.10 0.83
N ASN A 543 -23.93 -1.80 1.55
CA ASN A 543 -24.89 -0.77 1.20
C ASN A 543 -25.07 0.16 2.40
N GLY A 544 -25.25 1.45 2.17
CA GLY A 544 -25.57 2.39 3.23
C GLY A 544 -24.93 3.76 3.12
N LEU A 545 -24.85 4.43 4.26
CA LEU A 545 -24.38 5.81 4.39
C LEU A 545 -22.96 5.82 4.95
N THR A 546 -22.03 6.48 4.28
CA THR A 546 -20.64 6.61 4.72
C THR A 546 -20.33 8.08 5.04
N LEU A 547 -19.76 8.35 6.20
CA LEU A 547 -19.25 9.65 6.63
C LEU A 547 -17.73 9.58 6.75
N SER A 548 -17.03 10.52 6.10
CA SER A 548 -15.57 10.68 6.24
C SER A 548 -15.26 12.11 6.66
N ILE A 549 -14.45 12.27 7.71
CA ILE A 549 -13.99 13.55 8.23
C ILE A 549 -12.47 13.51 8.34
N THR A 550 -11.80 14.49 7.78
CA THR A 550 -10.37 14.72 7.99
C THR A 550 -10.11 16.17 8.34
N SER A 551 -9.20 16.43 9.30
CA SER A 551 -8.80 17.77 9.68
C SER A 551 -7.35 17.78 10.16
N SER A 552 -6.63 18.87 9.93
CA SER A 552 -5.29 19.10 10.51
C SER A 552 -5.14 20.53 11.03
N PHE A 553 -4.33 20.72 12.03
CA PHE A 553 -4.08 21.99 12.71
C PHE A 553 -2.63 22.14 13.13
#